data_1dcd6eb488af2d58ea33e18db46e20e4
#
_entry.id   1dcd6eb488af2d58ea33e18db46e20e4
#
_cell.length_a   1.000
_cell.length_b   1.000
_cell.length_c   1.000
_cell.angle_alpha   90.00
_cell.angle_beta   90.00
_cell.angle_gamma   90.00
#
_symmetry.space_group_name_H-M   'P 1'
#
loop_
_entity.id
_entity.type
_entity.pdbx_description
1 polymer ?
#
loop_
_entity_poly.entity_id
_entity_poly.type
_entity_poly.pdbx_seq_one_letter_code
_entity_poly.pdbx_strand_id
1 'polypeptide(L)'
;MASDSSQMSAIMWTPPSPDAGKDEVEEELCVAVDAVDRRAIPFFTHDSGAILIKGGTVVNDDNMDVADVIIEEGKIAQVGQDLEVPSGMSKLLTVFGTLLIFITQPLLGAKVIDATDKFVIPGGLDTCTNLKSDAIDDFTSGSRAALAGGTTTVVDLVIPGKGESLLEAVTSWKEDIEANACCDVALTVAIIKWDDSVKGDVAHLVKEEGINSFKVFMAYKGQWMLSNEDILDVLDHCKSLGAVVHIHAENGTIVAENEKRLRAK
;
A
#
# COMPACT_ATOMS: atom_id res chain seq x y z
N MET A 1 -15.28 -4.55 19.93
CA MET A 1 -14.96 -4.79 18.52
C MET A 1 -13.58 -4.25 18.34
N ALA A 2 -12.60 -5.12 18.22
CA ALA A 2 -11.20 -4.75 18.15
C ALA A 2 -10.91 -4.19 16.76
N SER A 3 -10.39 -2.98 16.69
CA SER A 3 -9.86 -2.36 15.48
C SER A 3 -8.64 -3.18 15.03
N ASP A 4 -8.74 -3.75 13.85
CA ASP A 4 -7.66 -4.43 13.17
C ASP A 4 -6.53 -3.42 12.94
N SER A 5 -5.42 -3.58 13.65
CA SER A 5 -4.26 -2.71 13.53
C SER A 5 -3.58 -3.02 12.19
N SER A 6 -3.70 -2.08 11.27
CA SER A 6 -3.07 -2.05 9.97
C SER A 6 -1.60 -2.49 9.99
N GLN A 7 -1.24 -3.30 9.01
CA GLN A 7 0.14 -3.69 8.73
C GLN A 7 0.98 -2.42 8.51
N MET A 8 1.96 -2.19 9.37
CA MET A 8 2.94 -1.13 9.20
C MET A 8 4.26 -1.77 8.75
N SER A 9 4.74 -1.41 7.56
CA SER A 9 6.09 -1.72 7.10
C SER A 9 7.06 -0.63 7.60
N ALA A 10 8.25 -1.00 8.00
CA ALA A 10 9.25 -0.06 8.50
C ALA A 10 10.41 0.12 7.50
N ILE A 11 10.89 1.35 7.35
CA ILE A 11 12.04 1.72 6.52
C ILE A 11 13.17 2.22 7.42
N MET A 12 14.41 1.89 7.03
CA MET A 12 15.60 2.49 7.65
C MET A 12 16.20 3.55 6.74
N TRP A 13 16.38 4.75 7.27
CA TRP A 13 17.02 5.88 6.58
C TRP A 13 18.22 6.38 7.38
N THR A 14 19.31 6.72 6.69
CA THR A 14 20.50 7.37 7.26
C THR A 14 20.54 8.83 6.82
N PRO A 15 20.63 9.80 7.72
CA PRO A 15 20.81 11.18 7.31
C PRO A 15 22.20 11.35 6.66
N PRO A 16 22.32 12.16 5.57
CA PRO A 16 23.62 12.46 4.98
C PRO A 16 24.53 13.15 6.00
N SER A 17 25.81 12.79 5.98
CA SER A 17 26.82 13.45 6.80
C SER A 17 26.85 14.96 6.50
N PRO A 18 26.96 15.85 7.53
CA PRO A 18 27.02 17.29 7.31
C PRO A 18 28.24 17.77 6.50
N ASP A 19 29.25 16.92 6.27
CA ASP A 19 30.48 17.22 5.57
C ASP A 19 30.66 16.54 4.20
N ALA A 20 29.62 15.91 3.67
CA ALA A 20 29.69 15.28 2.36
C ALA A 20 29.84 16.34 1.23
N GLY A 21 31.04 16.42 0.65
CA GLY A 21 31.28 17.19 -0.56
C GLY A 21 30.45 16.68 -1.75
N LYS A 22 30.13 17.57 -2.68
CA LYS A 22 29.14 17.39 -3.74
C LYS A 22 29.44 16.29 -4.79
N ASP A 23 30.47 15.48 -4.64
CA ASP A 23 30.98 14.59 -5.68
C ASP A 23 30.98 13.10 -5.35
N GLU A 24 30.48 12.68 -4.17
CA GLU A 24 30.29 11.26 -3.83
C GLU A 24 28.90 11.04 -3.23
N VAL A 25 27.90 10.94 -4.10
CA VAL A 25 26.65 10.29 -3.74
C VAL A 25 26.88 8.80 -3.92
N GLU A 26 27.54 8.17 -2.95
CA GLU A 26 27.42 6.73 -2.78
C GLU A 26 25.96 6.42 -2.55
N GLU A 27 25.42 5.47 -3.32
CA GLU A 27 24.10 4.88 -3.16
C GLU A 27 23.99 4.32 -1.73
N GLU A 28 23.64 5.16 -0.76
CA GLU A 28 23.25 4.68 0.55
C GLU A 28 21.92 3.96 0.44
N LEU A 29 22.05 2.66 0.39
CA LEU A 29 21.00 1.66 0.33
C LEU A 29 19.92 1.91 1.37
N CYS A 30 18.79 2.43 0.93
CA CYS A 30 17.56 2.40 1.70
C CYS A 30 17.15 0.92 1.79
N VAL A 31 17.43 0.28 2.92
CA VAL A 31 16.95 -1.10 3.13
C VAL A 31 15.47 -1.01 3.46
N ALA A 32 14.63 -0.99 2.42
CA ALA A 32 13.27 -1.43 2.59
C ALA A 32 13.35 -2.87 3.10
N VAL A 33 12.76 -3.16 4.23
CA VAL A 33 12.59 -4.55 4.67
C VAL A 33 11.68 -5.17 3.63
N ASP A 34 12.27 -5.91 2.67
CA ASP A 34 11.55 -6.55 1.60
C ASP A 34 10.30 -7.23 2.14
N ALA A 35 9.17 -6.75 1.71
CA ALA A 35 8.00 -7.60 1.63
C ALA A 35 8.46 -8.78 0.77
N VAL A 36 8.62 -9.93 1.38
CA VAL A 36 9.17 -11.14 0.80
C VAL A 36 8.59 -11.32 -0.59
N ASP A 37 9.45 -11.41 -1.61
CA ASP A 37 9.03 -11.70 -2.99
C ASP A 37 8.22 -13.00 -2.99
N ARG A 38 6.89 -12.88 -2.94
CA ARG A 38 5.95 -14.01 -2.88
C ARG A 38 6.08 -14.94 -4.09
N ARG A 39 6.80 -14.50 -5.14
CA ARG A 39 7.04 -15.26 -6.38
C ARG A 39 8.28 -16.11 -6.39
N ALA A 40 9.21 -15.90 -5.45
CA ALA A 40 10.45 -16.67 -5.39
C ALA A 40 10.34 -17.95 -4.55
N ILE A 41 9.18 -18.27 -3.99
CA ILE A 41 9.02 -19.39 -3.06
C ILE A 41 8.15 -20.49 -3.69
N PRO A 42 8.73 -21.68 -4.02
CA PRO A 42 7.92 -22.84 -4.32
C PRO A 42 7.10 -23.21 -3.08
N PHE A 43 5.88 -23.57 -3.28
CA PHE A 43 4.69 -23.90 -2.49
C PHE A 43 4.80 -24.36 -1.01
N PHE A 44 5.96 -24.36 -0.34
CA PHE A 44 6.13 -24.94 1.02
C PHE A 44 7.10 -24.23 1.97
N THR A 45 7.50 -23.00 1.73
CA THR A 45 8.27 -22.26 2.73
C THR A 45 7.65 -20.91 3.03
N HIS A 46 6.66 -20.89 3.93
CA HIS A 46 6.52 -19.72 4.80
C HIS A 46 7.82 -19.67 5.61
N ASP A 47 8.77 -18.86 5.17
CA ASP A 47 9.90 -18.45 6.00
C ASP A 47 9.30 -17.56 7.10
N SER A 48 8.84 -18.21 8.17
CA SER A 48 8.30 -17.58 9.37
C SER A 48 9.45 -17.06 10.26
N GLY A 49 10.57 -16.69 9.63
CA GLY A 49 11.68 -16.09 10.33
C GLY A 49 11.29 -14.73 10.88
N ALA A 50 11.42 -14.55 12.20
CA ALA A 50 11.32 -13.24 12.80
C ALA A 50 12.47 -12.34 12.29
N ILE A 51 12.19 -11.04 12.15
CA ILE A 51 13.21 -10.02 11.87
C ILE A 51 13.37 -9.18 13.13
N LEU A 52 14.60 -9.02 13.59
CA LEU A 52 14.95 -8.09 14.67
C LEU A 52 15.74 -6.93 14.09
N ILE A 53 15.14 -5.74 14.12
CA ILE A 53 15.85 -4.48 13.85
C ILE A 53 16.39 -3.98 15.17
N LYS A 54 17.72 -3.82 15.31
CA LYS A 54 18.37 -3.56 16.59
C LYS A 54 19.04 -2.19 16.67
N GLY A 55 18.79 -1.47 17.77
CA GLY A 55 19.54 -0.26 18.14
C GLY A 55 19.21 0.99 17.30
N GLY A 56 18.13 0.99 16.53
CA GLY A 56 17.72 2.13 15.72
C GLY A 56 16.97 3.20 16.51
N THR A 57 16.96 4.44 16.02
CA THR A 57 16.07 5.48 16.53
C THR A 57 14.69 5.31 15.89
N VAL A 58 13.75 4.75 16.64
CA VAL A 58 12.36 4.59 16.19
C VAL A 58 11.66 5.93 16.27
N VAL A 59 11.06 6.35 15.14
CA VAL A 59 10.40 7.65 15.00
C VAL A 59 8.88 7.42 14.88
N ASN A 60 8.13 8.01 15.80
CA ASN A 60 6.66 8.07 15.79
C ASN A 60 6.22 9.53 15.62
N ASP A 61 4.90 9.77 15.61
CA ASP A 61 4.31 11.10 15.51
C ASP A 61 4.55 11.99 16.74
N ASP A 62 4.73 11.38 17.90
CA ASP A 62 4.85 12.06 19.21
C ASP A 62 6.21 11.93 19.87
N ASN A 63 7.04 10.95 19.47
CA ASN A 63 8.34 10.71 20.10
C ASN A 63 9.37 10.07 19.14
N MET A 64 10.65 10.14 19.58
CA MET A 64 11.77 9.43 18.97
C MET A 64 12.62 8.82 20.08
N ASP A 65 12.73 7.50 20.09
CA ASP A 65 13.49 6.76 21.09
C ASP A 65 14.36 5.68 20.45
N VAL A 66 15.53 5.43 21.02
CA VAL A 66 16.35 4.29 20.62
C VAL A 66 15.69 3.01 21.10
N ALA A 67 15.32 2.15 20.17
CA ALA A 67 14.62 0.90 20.46
C ALA A 67 14.92 -0.18 19.42
N ASP A 68 14.63 -1.42 19.79
CA ASP A 68 14.62 -2.57 18.91
C ASP A 68 13.19 -2.83 18.42
N VAL A 69 13.05 -3.40 17.22
CA VAL A 69 11.76 -3.77 16.64
C VAL A 69 11.78 -5.24 16.21
N ILE A 70 10.84 -6.02 16.72
CA ILE A 70 10.62 -7.40 16.27
C ILE A 70 9.46 -7.42 15.29
N ILE A 71 9.69 -8.04 14.13
CA ILE A 71 8.68 -8.28 13.08
C ILE A 71 8.47 -9.78 12.97
N GLU A 72 7.23 -10.23 13.09
CA GLU A 72 6.81 -11.62 12.94
C GLU A 72 5.62 -11.70 12.00
N GLU A 73 5.65 -12.64 11.07
CA GLU A 73 4.57 -12.84 10.08
C GLU A 73 4.19 -11.54 9.33
N GLY A 74 5.19 -10.70 9.03
CA GLY A 74 5.00 -9.41 8.33
C GLY A 74 4.38 -8.30 9.17
N LYS A 75 4.28 -8.46 10.50
CA LYS A 75 3.71 -7.46 11.42
C LYS A 75 4.71 -7.10 12.51
N ILE A 76 4.67 -5.85 12.98
CA ILE A 76 5.42 -5.44 14.17
C ILE A 76 4.81 -6.17 15.38
N ALA A 77 5.58 -7.08 15.95
CA ALA A 77 5.18 -7.86 17.11
C ALA A 77 5.52 -7.15 18.43
N GLN A 78 6.69 -6.48 18.47
CA GLN A 78 7.16 -5.81 19.67
C GLN A 78 8.10 -4.66 19.33
N VAL A 79 8.04 -3.58 20.12
CA VAL A 79 9.00 -2.47 20.14
C VAL A 79 9.48 -2.28 21.57
N GLY A 80 10.78 -2.18 21.80
CA GLY A 80 11.35 -2.02 23.15
C GLY A 80 12.87 -2.00 23.13
N GLN A 81 13.48 -1.96 24.30
CA GLN A 81 14.95 -2.00 24.45
C GLN A 81 15.41 -3.43 24.75
N ASP A 82 16.61 -3.78 24.28
CA ASP A 82 17.28 -5.05 24.55
C ASP A 82 16.41 -6.28 24.21
N LEU A 83 15.66 -6.21 23.09
CA LEU A 83 14.82 -7.31 22.66
C LEU A 83 15.68 -8.48 22.20
N GLU A 84 15.24 -9.68 22.55
CA GLU A 84 15.80 -10.93 22.07
C GLU A 84 14.73 -11.71 21.33
N VAL A 85 15.09 -12.23 20.16
CA VAL A 85 14.19 -13.15 19.47
C VAL A 85 14.21 -14.50 20.19
N PRO A 86 13.07 -15.04 20.65
CA PRO A 86 13.04 -16.31 21.30
C PRO A 86 13.67 -17.40 20.43
N SER A 87 14.81 -17.93 20.84
CA SER A 87 15.43 -19.08 20.19
C SER A 87 14.56 -20.30 20.47
N GLY A 88 13.78 -20.72 19.47
CA GLY A 88 13.13 -22.02 19.49
C GLY A 88 11.76 -22.07 20.17
N MET A 89 10.78 -21.38 19.67
CA MET A 89 9.38 -21.74 19.96
C MET A 89 8.92 -22.88 19.06
N SER A 90 8.87 -24.09 19.63
CA SER A 90 8.15 -25.20 19.04
C SER A 90 6.66 -24.87 19.06
N LYS A 91 6.02 -24.61 17.92
CA LYS A 91 4.55 -24.55 17.85
C LYS A 91 4.00 -25.93 18.22
N LEU A 92 3.32 -26.02 19.34
CA LEU A 92 2.57 -27.22 19.73
C LEU A 92 1.33 -27.32 18.84
N LEU A 93 1.42 -28.09 17.77
CA LEU A 93 0.27 -28.40 16.92
C LEU A 93 -0.55 -29.52 17.61
N THR A 94 -1.63 -29.16 18.26
CA THR A 94 -2.59 -30.14 18.80
C THR A 94 -3.45 -30.66 17.65
N VAL A 95 -3.06 -31.78 17.04
CA VAL A 95 -3.94 -32.54 16.16
C VAL A 95 -4.64 -33.61 17.02
N PHE A 96 -5.96 -33.57 16.98
CA PHE A 96 -6.89 -34.49 17.60
C PHE A 96 -6.31 -35.77 18.24
N GLY A 97 -6.34 -35.81 19.55
CA GLY A 97 -6.40 -36.97 20.41
C GLY A 97 -5.55 -38.20 20.02
N THR A 98 -4.28 -38.26 20.28
CA THR A 98 -3.50 -39.43 20.70
C THR A 98 -2.07 -39.54 20.15
N LEU A 99 -1.51 -38.60 19.42
CA LEU A 99 -0.09 -38.67 19.10
C LEU A 99 0.56 -37.27 19.11
N LEU A 100 1.39 -37.04 20.13
CA LEU A 100 2.22 -35.83 20.23
C LEU A 100 3.41 -36.00 19.27
N ILE A 101 3.29 -35.53 18.06
CA ILE A 101 4.46 -35.42 17.15
C ILE A 101 5.08 -34.07 17.43
N PHE A 102 6.21 -34.06 18.12
CA PHE A 102 7.10 -32.90 18.19
C PHE A 102 7.77 -32.74 16.85
N ILE A 103 7.22 -31.91 15.99
CA ILE A 103 7.95 -31.44 14.82
C ILE A 103 8.84 -30.29 15.31
N THR A 104 10.04 -30.63 15.73
CA THR A 104 11.10 -29.64 15.90
C THR A 104 11.59 -29.27 14.49
N GLN A 105 10.92 -28.34 13.83
CA GLN A 105 11.60 -27.61 12.76
C GLN A 105 12.60 -26.69 13.46
N PRO A 106 13.88 -26.73 13.10
CA PRO A 106 14.78 -25.67 13.49
C PRO A 106 14.21 -24.38 12.87
N LEU A 107 13.70 -23.46 13.69
CA LEU A 107 13.45 -22.11 13.22
C LEU A 107 14.78 -21.63 12.62
N LEU A 108 14.80 -21.33 11.32
CA LEU A 108 15.88 -20.55 10.74
C LEU A 108 16.03 -19.32 11.64
N GLY A 109 17.26 -19.06 12.10
CA GLY A 109 17.51 -17.99 13.05
C GLY A 109 16.94 -16.67 12.54
N ALA A 110 16.40 -15.88 13.46
CA ALA A 110 15.88 -14.57 13.13
C ALA A 110 16.92 -13.75 12.36
N LYS A 111 16.47 -13.06 11.31
CA LYS A 111 17.33 -12.11 10.61
C LYS A 111 17.52 -10.88 11.52
N VAL A 112 18.76 -10.62 11.93
CA VAL A 112 19.08 -9.41 12.72
C VAL A 112 19.60 -8.34 11.76
N ILE A 113 19.00 -7.14 11.87
CA ILE A 113 19.40 -5.95 11.12
C ILE A 113 19.94 -4.94 12.13
N ASP A 114 21.22 -4.59 12.02
CA ASP A 114 21.84 -3.53 12.83
C ASP A 114 21.37 -2.16 12.28
N ALA A 115 20.64 -1.42 13.13
CA ALA A 115 20.13 -0.08 12.83
C ALA A 115 20.79 0.98 13.70
N THR A 116 21.96 0.68 14.28
CA THR A 116 22.74 1.66 15.07
C THR A 116 22.99 2.93 14.23
N ASP A 117 22.73 4.09 14.81
CA ASP A 117 22.83 5.41 14.17
C ASP A 117 21.90 5.62 12.96
N LYS A 118 20.85 4.81 12.82
CA LYS A 118 19.84 4.94 11.77
C LYS A 118 18.48 5.26 12.35
N PHE A 119 17.64 5.91 11.53
CA PHE A 119 16.21 6.06 11.86
C PHE A 119 15.43 4.85 11.38
N VAL A 120 14.50 4.39 12.21
CA VAL A 120 13.48 3.39 11.86
C VAL A 120 12.15 4.12 11.84
N ILE A 121 11.59 4.27 10.64
CA ILE A 121 10.36 5.04 10.41
C ILE A 121 9.30 4.16 9.75
N PRO A 122 8.00 4.49 9.87
CA PRO A 122 6.97 3.86 9.07
C PRO A 122 7.25 4.02 7.58
N GLY A 123 6.89 3.00 6.79
CA GLY A 123 6.98 3.08 5.34
C GLY A 123 6.15 4.22 4.76
N GLY A 124 6.62 4.81 3.66
CA GLY A 124 5.89 5.84 2.94
C GLY A 124 4.57 5.30 2.37
N LEU A 125 3.56 6.17 2.31
CA LEU A 125 2.29 5.93 1.65
C LEU A 125 2.15 6.89 0.46
N ASP A 126 2.10 6.36 -0.78
CA ASP A 126 1.73 7.14 -1.96
C ASP A 126 0.22 7.03 -2.18
N THR A 127 -0.47 8.15 -2.03
CA THR A 127 -1.94 8.20 -2.06
C THR A 127 -2.55 8.28 -3.45
N CYS A 128 -1.77 8.31 -4.52
CA CYS A 128 -2.29 8.43 -5.87
C CYS A 128 -1.31 7.90 -6.92
N THR A 129 -1.40 6.62 -7.23
CA THR A 129 -0.68 5.99 -8.34
C THR A 129 -1.63 5.62 -9.47
N ASN A 130 -1.06 5.17 -10.59
CA ASN A 130 -1.79 4.86 -11.81
C ASN A 130 -1.05 3.77 -12.60
N LEU A 131 -0.81 2.63 -11.94
CA LEU A 131 0.11 1.58 -12.39
C LEU A 131 -0.50 0.64 -13.45
N LYS A 132 -1.82 0.59 -13.59
CA LYS A 132 -2.51 -0.24 -14.59
C LYS A 132 -3.05 0.57 -15.78
N SER A 133 -2.83 1.87 -15.82
CA SER A 133 -3.26 2.70 -16.95
C SER A 133 -2.21 2.73 -18.07
N ASP A 134 -2.36 3.65 -19.03
CA ASP A 134 -1.39 3.90 -20.11
C ASP A 134 -0.04 4.49 -19.61
N ALA A 135 0.30 4.28 -18.35
CA ALA A 135 1.59 4.66 -17.77
C ALA A 135 2.71 3.71 -18.24
N ILE A 136 3.96 4.18 -18.11
CA ILE A 136 5.14 3.38 -18.46
C ILE A 136 5.35 2.27 -17.44
N ASP A 137 5.05 2.53 -16.16
CA ASP A 137 5.16 1.57 -15.08
C ASP A 137 3.93 0.67 -14.98
N ASP A 138 4.17 -0.58 -14.63
CA ASP A 138 3.17 -1.57 -14.24
C ASP A 138 3.23 -1.83 -12.73
N PHE A 139 2.40 -2.73 -12.21
CA PHE A 139 2.43 -3.08 -10.79
C PHE A 139 3.78 -3.65 -10.35
N THR A 140 4.51 -4.36 -11.22
CA THR A 140 5.81 -4.92 -10.87
C THR A 140 6.88 -3.83 -10.80
N SER A 141 7.04 -3.02 -11.85
CA SER A 141 8.07 -1.99 -11.91
C SER A 141 7.79 -0.85 -10.94
N GLY A 142 6.55 -0.36 -10.90
CA GLY A 142 6.15 0.74 -10.03
C GLY A 142 6.22 0.40 -8.55
N SER A 143 5.75 -0.78 -8.13
CA SER A 143 5.84 -1.18 -6.72
C SER A 143 7.28 -1.44 -6.26
N ARG A 144 8.16 -1.96 -7.15
CA ARG A 144 9.60 -2.07 -6.87
C ARG A 144 10.27 -0.71 -6.72
N ALA A 145 9.93 0.24 -7.59
CA ALA A 145 10.43 1.60 -7.49
C ALA A 145 9.95 2.28 -6.20
N ALA A 146 8.68 2.08 -5.83
CA ALA A 146 8.12 2.56 -4.57
C ALA A 146 8.91 2.02 -3.36
N LEU A 147 9.13 0.70 -3.30
CA LEU A 147 9.92 0.07 -2.24
C LEU A 147 11.37 0.57 -2.21
N ALA A 148 12.02 0.71 -3.36
CA ALA A 148 13.38 1.26 -3.44
C ALA A 148 13.46 2.70 -2.93
N GLY A 149 12.39 3.49 -3.08
CA GLY A 149 12.27 4.84 -2.53
C GLY A 149 11.75 4.88 -1.10
N GLY A 150 11.44 3.71 -0.51
CA GLY A 150 10.94 3.62 0.85
C GLY A 150 9.43 3.75 1.01
N THR A 151 8.69 3.75 -0.08
CA THR A 151 7.22 3.70 -0.08
C THR A 151 6.77 2.24 -0.03
N THR A 152 6.08 1.85 1.02
CA THR A 152 5.66 0.47 1.26
C THR A 152 4.18 0.22 0.95
N THR A 153 3.42 1.29 0.77
CA THR A 153 2.00 1.22 0.42
C THR A 153 1.70 2.23 -0.67
N VAL A 154 1.00 1.81 -1.70
CA VAL A 154 0.50 2.70 -2.76
C VAL A 154 -1.02 2.61 -2.85
N VAL A 155 -1.67 3.71 -3.24
CA VAL A 155 -3.10 3.73 -3.53
C VAL A 155 -3.29 3.92 -5.02
N ASP A 156 -3.69 2.86 -5.72
CA ASP A 156 -3.84 2.90 -7.16
C ASP A 156 -5.26 3.27 -7.61
N LEU A 157 -5.35 3.96 -8.75
CA LEU A 157 -6.61 4.46 -9.28
C LEU A 157 -7.23 3.44 -10.25
N VAL A 158 -8.33 2.82 -9.84
CA VAL A 158 -9.15 1.98 -10.72
C VAL A 158 -9.99 2.87 -11.63
N ILE A 159 -9.78 2.79 -12.93
CA ILE A 159 -10.61 3.49 -13.92
C ILE A 159 -11.39 2.44 -14.71
N PRO A 160 -12.72 2.35 -14.55
CA PRO A 160 -13.53 1.36 -15.28
C PRO A 160 -13.50 1.64 -16.79
N GLY A 161 -13.48 0.59 -17.58
CA GLY A 161 -13.62 0.65 -19.02
C GLY A 161 -15.02 1.09 -19.46
N LYS A 162 -15.18 1.39 -20.74
CA LYS A 162 -16.47 1.81 -21.28
C LYS A 162 -17.50 0.67 -21.19
N GLY A 163 -18.52 0.84 -20.34
CA GLY A 163 -19.59 -0.14 -20.14
C GLY A 163 -19.26 -1.20 -19.08
N GLU A 164 -18.11 -1.15 -18.49
CA GLU A 164 -17.68 -2.00 -17.37
C GLU A 164 -18.32 -1.50 -16.07
N SER A 165 -18.70 -2.43 -15.18
CA SER A 165 -19.15 -2.09 -13.82
C SER A 165 -17.94 -1.79 -12.92
N LEU A 166 -18.19 -1.06 -11.81
CA LEU A 166 -17.11 -0.81 -10.84
C LEU A 166 -16.60 -2.11 -10.21
N LEU A 167 -17.47 -3.08 -10.01
CA LEU A 167 -17.12 -4.37 -9.41
C LEU A 167 -16.22 -5.19 -10.33
N GLU A 168 -16.51 -5.25 -11.64
CA GLU A 168 -15.68 -5.93 -12.63
C GLU A 168 -14.30 -5.29 -12.72
N ALA A 169 -14.23 -3.95 -12.78
CA ALA A 169 -12.99 -3.23 -12.82
C ALA A 169 -12.13 -3.50 -11.56
N VAL A 170 -12.71 -3.41 -10.37
CA VAL A 170 -12.02 -3.71 -9.10
C VAL A 170 -11.51 -5.15 -9.07
N THR A 171 -12.31 -6.12 -9.52
CA THR A 171 -11.89 -7.53 -9.59
C THR A 171 -10.65 -7.69 -10.46
N SER A 172 -10.68 -7.11 -11.67
CA SER A 172 -9.53 -7.14 -12.59
C SER A 172 -8.27 -6.47 -12.02
N TRP A 173 -8.43 -5.37 -11.24
CA TRP A 173 -7.30 -4.75 -10.55
C TRP A 173 -6.73 -5.63 -9.45
N LYS A 174 -7.59 -6.23 -8.61
CA LYS A 174 -7.16 -7.14 -7.52
C LYS A 174 -6.39 -8.34 -8.04
N GLU A 175 -6.86 -8.97 -9.13
CA GLU A 175 -6.16 -10.10 -9.76
C GLU A 175 -4.75 -9.71 -10.24
N ASP A 176 -4.61 -8.54 -10.85
CA ASP A 176 -3.33 -8.05 -11.35
C ASP A 176 -2.38 -7.64 -10.21
N ILE A 177 -2.91 -7.00 -9.17
CA ILE A 177 -2.15 -6.65 -7.95
C ILE A 177 -1.63 -7.93 -7.28
N GLU A 178 -2.48 -8.93 -7.07
CA GLU A 178 -2.08 -10.19 -6.44
C GLU A 178 -0.98 -10.91 -7.22
N ALA A 179 -1.03 -10.84 -8.57
CA ALA A 179 -0.04 -11.47 -9.42
C ALA A 179 1.28 -10.69 -9.50
N ASN A 180 1.27 -9.37 -9.39
CA ASN A 180 2.34 -8.51 -9.86
C ASN A 180 2.89 -7.51 -8.83
N ALA A 181 2.12 -7.07 -7.84
CA ALA A 181 2.59 -6.09 -6.88
C ALA A 181 3.60 -6.68 -5.88
N CYS A 182 4.59 -5.87 -5.51
CA CYS A 182 5.62 -6.22 -4.52
C CYS A 182 5.42 -5.49 -3.17
N CYS A 183 4.60 -4.43 -3.14
CA CYS A 183 4.23 -3.70 -1.92
C CYS A 183 2.73 -3.82 -1.65
N ASP A 184 2.27 -3.27 -0.54
CA ASP A 184 0.84 -3.18 -0.26
C ASP A 184 0.15 -2.20 -1.22
N VAL A 185 -1.03 -2.58 -1.71
CA VAL A 185 -1.81 -1.76 -2.64
C VAL A 185 -3.23 -1.59 -2.11
N ALA A 186 -3.63 -0.35 -1.91
CA ALA A 186 -5.03 0.03 -1.70
C ALA A 186 -5.62 0.59 -3.00
N LEU A 187 -6.94 0.73 -3.08
CA LEU A 187 -7.62 1.18 -4.28
C LEU A 187 -8.46 2.43 -4.03
N THR A 188 -8.38 3.37 -4.96
CA THR A 188 -9.36 4.43 -5.16
C THR A 188 -10.12 4.13 -6.45
N VAL A 189 -11.46 4.18 -6.44
CA VAL A 189 -12.28 3.83 -7.60
C VAL A 189 -12.84 5.08 -8.27
N ALA A 190 -12.58 5.22 -9.58
CA ALA A 190 -13.10 6.33 -10.37
C ALA A 190 -14.59 6.11 -10.69
N ILE A 191 -15.41 7.11 -10.41
CA ILE A 191 -16.81 7.18 -10.81
C ILE A 191 -16.89 8.10 -12.03
N ILE A 192 -17.09 7.51 -13.21
CA ILE A 192 -17.12 8.21 -14.49
C ILE A 192 -18.50 8.31 -15.12
N LYS A 193 -19.50 7.72 -14.49
CA LYS A 193 -20.93 7.84 -14.75
C LYS A 193 -21.69 7.72 -13.44
N TRP A 194 -22.92 8.22 -13.39
CA TRP A 194 -23.72 8.15 -12.18
C TRP A 194 -25.16 7.70 -12.51
N ASP A 195 -25.52 6.53 -12.06
CA ASP A 195 -26.84 5.92 -12.18
C ASP A 195 -27.11 4.95 -11.02
N ASP A 196 -28.30 4.38 -10.94
CA ASP A 196 -28.68 3.48 -9.84
C ASP A 196 -27.83 2.21 -9.75
N SER A 197 -27.30 1.74 -10.86
CA SER A 197 -26.36 0.59 -10.86
C SER A 197 -25.06 0.97 -10.16
N VAL A 198 -24.49 2.12 -10.53
CA VAL A 198 -23.23 2.62 -9.92
C VAL A 198 -23.42 2.94 -8.43
N LYS A 199 -24.57 3.48 -8.02
CA LYS A 199 -24.91 3.64 -6.59
C LYS A 199 -24.85 2.30 -5.84
N GLY A 200 -25.39 1.25 -6.45
CA GLY A 200 -25.34 -0.11 -5.90
C GLY A 200 -23.92 -0.62 -5.79
N ASP A 201 -23.12 -0.47 -6.83
CA ASP A 201 -21.71 -0.89 -6.86
C ASP A 201 -20.88 -0.18 -5.78
N VAL A 202 -21.02 1.15 -5.65
CA VAL A 202 -20.34 1.94 -4.61
C VAL A 202 -20.71 1.43 -3.21
N ALA A 203 -22.00 1.18 -2.95
CA ALA A 203 -22.44 0.66 -1.66
C ALA A 203 -21.86 -0.74 -1.37
N HIS A 204 -21.77 -1.61 -2.38
CA HIS A 204 -21.16 -2.93 -2.27
C HIS A 204 -19.66 -2.82 -1.97
N LEU A 205 -18.92 -2.01 -2.74
CA LEU A 205 -17.48 -1.81 -2.57
C LEU A 205 -17.14 -1.34 -1.15
N VAL A 206 -17.95 -0.44 -0.58
CA VAL A 206 -17.72 0.04 0.80
C VAL A 206 -18.01 -1.04 1.83
N LYS A 207 -19.13 -1.77 1.70
CA LYS A 207 -19.62 -2.65 2.75
C LYS A 207 -18.97 -4.03 2.73
N GLU A 208 -18.75 -4.57 1.54
CA GLU A 208 -18.30 -5.96 1.35
C GLU A 208 -16.81 -6.04 1.00
N GLU A 209 -16.28 -5.05 0.26
CA GLU A 209 -14.91 -5.07 -0.25
C GLU A 209 -13.95 -4.17 0.55
N GLY A 210 -14.47 -3.34 1.48
CA GLY A 210 -13.69 -2.42 2.31
C GLY A 210 -13.09 -1.24 1.55
N ILE A 211 -13.51 -0.99 0.31
CA ILE A 211 -13.05 0.13 -0.51
C ILE A 211 -13.89 1.37 -0.21
N ASN A 212 -13.31 2.35 0.46
CA ASN A 212 -13.98 3.57 0.90
C ASN A 212 -13.42 4.86 0.27
N SER A 213 -12.63 4.75 -0.79
CA SER A 213 -12.01 5.87 -1.51
C SER A 213 -12.50 5.89 -2.95
N PHE A 214 -13.10 7.01 -3.36
CA PHE A 214 -13.63 7.21 -4.71
C PHE A 214 -13.08 8.49 -5.32
N LYS A 215 -13.06 8.56 -6.67
CA LYS A 215 -12.59 9.74 -7.40
C LYS A 215 -13.58 10.14 -8.48
N VAL A 216 -13.86 11.44 -8.58
CA VAL A 216 -14.70 12.05 -9.63
C VAL A 216 -13.94 13.15 -10.35
N PHE A 217 -14.38 13.46 -11.56
CA PHE A 217 -13.71 14.42 -12.43
C PHE A 217 -14.66 15.55 -12.84
N MET A 218 -14.23 16.79 -12.64
CA MET A 218 -14.84 17.99 -13.23
C MET A 218 -14.19 18.36 -14.58
N ALA A 219 -13.17 17.61 -14.99
CA ALA A 219 -12.43 17.74 -16.24
C ALA A 219 -12.61 16.50 -17.12
N TYR A 220 -11.85 16.42 -18.21
CA TYR A 220 -11.91 15.33 -19.21
C TYR A 220 -13.29 15.21 -19.87
N LYS A 221 -13.78 16.36 -20.39
CA LYS A 221 -15.09 16.47 -21.05
C LYS A 221 -15.25 15.46 -22.19
N GLY A 222 -16.31 14.66 -22.12
CA GLY A 222 -16.59 13.61 -23.09
C GLY A 222 -15.93 12.27 -22.81
N GLN A 223 -15.19 12.17 -21.71
CA GLN A 223 -14.58 10.91 -21.23
C GLN A 223 -15.07 10.58 -19.79
N TRP A 224 -14.57 11.29 -18.79
CA TRP A 224 -14.79 10.99 -17.37
C TRP A 224 -15.53 12.08 -16.59
N MET A 225 -15.73 13.25 -17.23
CA MET A 225 -16.36 14.42 -16.60
C MET A 225 -17.81 14.10 -16.21
N LEU A 226 -18.13 14.23 -14.94
CA LEU A 226 -19.49 14.20 -14.42
C LEU A 226 -20.15 15.59 -14.48
N SER A 227 -21.50 15.64 -14.44
CA SER A 227 -22.23 16.89 -14.21
C SER A 227 -22.07 17.36 -12.76
N ASN A 228 -22.34 18.64 -12.50
CA ASN A 228 -22.30 19.16 -11.12
C ASN A 228 -23.36 18.48 -10.24
N GLU A 229 -24.52 18.19 -10.82
CA GLU A 229 -25.63 17.50 -10.15
C GLU A 229 -25.21 16.09 -9.75
N ASP A 230 -24.59 15.32 -10.66
CA ASP A 230 -24.08 13.98 -10.38
C ASP A 230 -23.01 14.00 -9.29
N ILE A 231 -22.09 14.98 -9.33
CA ILE A 231 -21.04 15.12 -8.31
C ILE A 231 -21.66 15.36 -6.92
N LEU A 232 -22.67 16.20 -6.80
CA LEU A 232 -23.37 16.43 -5.53
C LEU A 232 -24.04 15.15 -5.03
N ASP A 233 -24.71 14.42 -5.90
CA ASP A 233 -25.32 13.13 -5.58
C ASP A 233 -24.29 12.10 -5.13
N VAL A 234 -23.12 12.01 -5.80
CA VAL A 234 -22.00 11.14 -5.40
C VAL A 234 -21.52 11.51 -3.99
N LEU A 235 -21.31 12.80 -3.72
CA LEU A 235 -20.86 13.28 -2.42
C LEU A 235 -21.82 12.89 -1.31
N ASP A 236 -23.14 13.12 -1.51
CA ASP A 236 -24.15 12.78 -0.52
C ASP A 236 -24.26 11.25 -0.31
N HIS A 237 -24.19 10.48 -1.38
CA HIS A 237 -24.22 9.02 -1.30
C HIS A 237 -22.99 8.47 -0.56
N CYS A 238 -21.78 8.88 -0.95
CA CYS A 238 -20.52 8.45 -0.30
C CYS A 238 -20.47 8.87 1.16
N LYS A 239 -20.93 10.10 1.49
CA LYS A 239 -21.04 10.56 2.87
C LYS A 239 -21.93 9.65 3.70
N SER A 240 -23.07 9.20 3.17
CA SER A 240 -23.97 8.26 3.87
C SER A 240 -23.34 6.90 4.18
N LEU A 241 -22.33 6.52 3.40
CA LEU A 241 -21.57 5.26 3.54
C LEU A 241 -20.28 5.42 4.35
N GLY A 242 -19.90 6.65 4.74
CA GLY A 242 -18.61 6.92 5.40
C GLY A 242 -17.40 6.86 4.47
N ALA A 243 -17.62 6.99 3.16
CA ALA A 243 -16.58 6.98 2.16
C ALA A 243 -16.05 8.39 1.83
N VAL A 244 -14.80 8.45 1.33
CA VAL A 244 -14.11 9.68 0.93
C VAL A 244 -14.19 9.85 -0.58
N VAL A 245 -14.41 11.08 -1.05
CA VAL A 245 -14.42 11.41 -2.48
C VAL A 245 -13.31 12.41 -2.80
N HIS A 246 -12.44 12.03 -3.73
CA HIS A 246 -11.44 12.90 -4.33
C HIS A 246 -12.03 13.57 -5.57
N ILE A 247 -11.80 14.86 -5.76
CA ILE A 247 -12.28 15.58 -6.92
C ILE A 247 -11.12 16.14 -7.73
N HIS A 248 -11.03 15.74 -9.01
CA HIS A 248 -10.18 16.44 -9.96
C HIS A 248 -10.93 17.69 -10.45
N ALA A 249 -10.61 18.84 -9.84
CA ALA A 249 -11.50 20.01 -9.80
C ALA A 249 -11.20 21.07 -10.89
N GLU A 250 -10.53 20.73 -11.99
CA GLU A 250 -10.39 21.64 -13.12
C GLU A 250 -11.73 21.89 -13.81
N ASN A 251 -11.93 23.11 -14.35
CA ASN A 251 -13.11 23.40 -15.15
C ASN A 251 -12.97 22.78 -16.56
N GLY A 252 -13.47 21.56 -16.74
CA GLY A 252 -13.35 20.81 -17.98
C GLY A 252 -13.97 21.46 -19.22
N THR A 253 -14.97 22.33 -19.03
CA THR A 253 -15.56 23.09 -20.14
C THR A 253 -14.61 24.18 -20.62
N ILE A 254 -13.96 24.92 -19.73
CA ILE A 254 -12.95 25.93 -20.07
C ILE A 254 -11.72 25.27 -20.70
N VAL A 255 -11.24 24.16 -20.11
CA VAL A 255 -10.10 23.40 -20.65
C VAL A 255 -10.38 22.95 -22.08
N ALA A 256 -11.51 22.30 -22.34
CA ALA A 256 -11.89 21.82 -23.66
C ALA A 256 -12.05 22.96 -24.70
N GLU A 257 -12.59 24.11 -24.31
CA GLU A 257 -12.73 25.27 -25.20
C GLU A 257 -11.35 25.87 -25.54
N ASN A 258 -10.45 25.99 -24.58
CA ASN A 258 -9.10 26.50 -24.81
C ASN A 258 -8.28 25.55 -25.68
N GLU A 259 -8.38 24.25 -25.46
CA GLU A 259 -7.74 23.23 -26.30
C GLU A 259 -8.21 23.37 -27.77
N LYS A 260 -9.52 23.51 -27.99
CA LYS A 260 -10.08 23.74 -29.32
C LYS A 260 -9.53 25.01 -29.99
N ARG A 261 -9.42 26.12 -29.23
CA ARG A 261 -8.84 27.37 -29.72
C ARG A 261 -7.36 27.25 -30.08
N LEU A 262 -6.58 26.49 -29.31
CA LEU A 262 -5.18 26.27 -29.56
C LEU A 262 -4.96 25.38 -30.78
N ARG A 263 -5.76 24.34 -30.98
CA ARG A 263 -5.69 23.46 -32.17
C ARG A 263 -6.11 24.19 -33.49
N ALA A 264 -6.86 25.29 -33.39
CA ALA A 264 -7.29 26.06 -34.53
C ALA A 264 -6.27 27.11 -35.00
N LYS A 265 -5.18 27.29 -34.28
CA LYS A 265 -4.03 28.17 -34.65
C LYS A 265 -2.96 27.39 -35.44
#